data_2e6fc1281ce0e8982811cdbeaea25d44
#
_entry.id   2e6fc1281ce0e8982811cdbeaea25d44
#
_cell.length_a   1.000
_cell.length_b   1.000
_cell.length_c   1.000
_cell.angle_alpha   90.00
_cell.angle_beta   90.00
_cell.angle_gamma   90.00
#
_symmetry.space_group_name_H-M   'P 1'
#
loop_
_entity.id
_entity.type
_entity.pdbx_description
1 polymer ?
#
loop_
_entity_poly.entity_id
_entity_poly.type
_entity_poly.pdbx_seq_one_letter_code
_entity_poly.pdbx_strand_id
1 'polypeptide(L)'
;FWTFIKGVSPNYQGRRDFINRTFSDLYDFVEKGANQPVSISLEEINLAIKNEYIDLLWKKIYSRRTFDKEGALTACKTLVETALKHLLDEKEITHSTKDDIKDLYKKVSDAYGLKPSEQGSEGFTKLCSGYISIIDGIAVIRNKYGDAHGKSGNVQDELEQHHIDFVINMTGSIVTFLLSLVKTEPEETPMSSEVQG
;
A
#
# COMPACT_ATOMS: atom_id res chain seq x y z
N PHE A 1 -28.11 -29.36 4.04
CA PHE A 1 -28.08 -27.93 3.72
C PHE A 1 -29.40 -27.47 3.10
N TRP A 2 -29.86 -28.08 1.98
CA TRP A 2 -31.07 -27.65 1.28
C TRP A 2 -32.35 -27.74 2.13
N THR A 3 -32.49 -28.79 2.93
CA THR A 3 -33.61 -28.97 3.85
C THR A 3 -33.64 -27.87 4.91
N PHE A 4 -32.48 -27.51 5.44
CA PHE A 4 -32.33 -26.41 6.39
C PHE A 4 -32.75 -25.05 5.76
N ILE A 5 -32.22 -24.73 4.59
CA ILE A 5 -32.55 -23.48 3.91
C ILE A 5 -34.03 -23.33 3.58
N LYS A 6 -34.71 -24.43 3.23
CA LYS A 6 -36.18 -24.42 3.02
C LYS A 6 -36.95 -24.10 4.30
N GLY A 7 -36.41 -24.47 5.46
CA GLY A 7 -37.00 -24.14 6.76
C GLY A 7 -36.81 -22.66 7.14
N VAL A 8 -35.74 -22.00 6.65
CA VAL A 8 -35.46 -20.59 6.95
C VAL A 8 -36.37 -19.63 6.21
N SER A 9 -36.76 -19.95 4.96
CA SER A 9 -37.68 -19.12 4.19
C SER A 9 -38.49 -19.96 3.20
N PRO A 10 -39.82 -19.72 3.11
CA PRO A 10 -40.68 -20.45 2.20
C PRO A 10 -40.47 -20.08 0.71
N ASN A 11 -39.95 -18.88 0.43
CA ASN A 11 -39.78 -18.40 -0.94
C ASN A 11 -38.30 -18.40 -1.39
N TYR A 12 -38.07 -18.37 -2.69
CA TYR A 12 -36.75 -18.43 -3.29
C TYR A 12 -35.93 -17.20 -2.96
N GLN A 13 -36.50 -16.01 -2.99
CA GLN A 13 -35.79 -14.76 -2.72
C GLN A 13 -35.28 -14.72 -1.27
N GLY A 14 -36.11 -15.02 -0.28
CA GLY A 14 -35.71 -15.03 1.11
C GLY A 14 -34.61 -16.05 1.43
N ARG A 15 -34.58 -17.19 0.72
CA ARG A 15 -33.48 -18.18 0.83
C ARG A 15 -32.19 -17.64 0.25
N ARG A 16 -32.26 -16.95 -0.89
CA ARG A 16 -31.10 -16.30 -1.51
C ARG A 16 -30.54 -15.19 -0.64
N ASP A 17 -31.40 -14.36 -0.07
CA ASP A 17 -31.01 -13.27 0.81
C ASP A 17 -30.37 -13.80 2.10
N PHE A 18 -30.90 -14.89 2.65
CA PHE A 18 -30.31 -15.58 3.80
C PHE A 18 -28.91 -16.09 3.47
N ILE A 19 -28.72 -16.77 2.34
CA ILE A 19 -27.42 -17.28 1.90
C ILE A 19 -26.45 -16.13 1.74
N ASN A 20 -26.82 -15.10 0.98
CA ASN A 20 -25.95 -13.94 0.73
C ASN A 20 -25.54 -13.26 2.02
N ARG A 21 -26.47 -13.04 2.96
CA ARG A 21 -26.15 -12.43 4.25
C ARG A 21 -25.29 -13.32 5.15
N THR A 22 -25.54 -14.63 5.16
CA THR A 22 -24.82 -15.58 6.03
C THR A 22 -23.39 -15.82 5.55
N PHE A 23 -23.19 -15.75 4.24
CA PHE A 23 -21.90 -15.99 3.62
C PHE A 23 -21.21 -14.69 3.10
N SER A 24 -21.79 -13.51 3.40
CA SER A 24 -21.20 -12.23 2.98
C SER A 24 -19.74 -12.10 3.43
N ASP A 25 -19.48 -12.39 4.70
CA ASP A 25 -18.12 -12.30 5.27
C ASP A 25 -17.16 -13.30 4.64
N LEU A 26 -17.64 -14.50 4.29
CA LEU A 26 -16.87 -15.50 3.58
C LEU A 26 -16.62 -15.10 2.12
N TYR A 27 -17.62 -14.54 1.44
CA TYR A 27 -17.43 -13.99 0.08
C TYR A 27 -16.46 -12.83 0.10
N ASP A 28 -16.61 -11.91 1.02
CA ASP A 28 -15.68 -10.80 1.24
C ASP A 28 -14.27 -11.30 1.54
N PHE A 29 -14.15 -12.34 2.37
CA PHE A 29 -12.88 -13.02 2.66
C PHE A 29 -12.24 -13.63 1.41
N VAL A 30 -13.01 -14.32 0.57
CA VAL A 30 -12.50 -14.96 -0.66
C VAL A 30 -12.22 -13.93 -1.75
N GLU A 31 -13.10 -12.94 -1.94
CA GLU A 31 -12.96 -11.92 -2.98
C GLU A 31 -11.87 -10.90 -2.67
N LYS A 32 -11.75 -10.49 -1.42
CA LYS A 32 -10.72 -9.53 -0.96
C LYS A 32 -9.37 -10.19 -0.71
N GLY A 33 -9.26 -11.52 -0.85
CA GLY A 33 -8.02 -12.25 -0.63
C GLY A 33 -7.51 -12.07 0.81
N ALA A 34 -8.37 -12.31 1.80
CA ALA A 34 -8.21 -12.02 3.23
C ALA A 34 -6.97 -12.63 3.92
N ASN A 35 -6.08 -13.28 3.20
CA ASN A 35 -4.80 -13.76 3.71
C ASN A 35 -3.62 -12.85 3.35
N GLN A 36 -3.87 -11.54 3.18
CA GLN A 36 -2.77 -10.60 2.94
C GLN A 36 -2.65 -9.63 4.11
N PRO A 37 -1.78 -9.92 5.09
CA PRO A 37 -1.57 -9.07 6.27
C PRO A 37 -1.28 -7.61 5.92
N VAL A 38 -0.57 -7.39 4.80
CA VAL A 38 -0.20 -6.07 4.30
C VAL A 38 -1.41 -5.29 3.78
N SER A 39 -2.39 -5.95 3.12
CA SER A 39 -3.57 -5.26 2.59
C SER A 39 -4.48 -4.74 3.71
N ILE A 40 -4.67 -5.53 4.76
CA ILE A 40 -5.46 -5.12 5.93
C ILE A 40 -4.81 -3.91 6.61
N SER A 41 -3.51 -3.99 6.88
CA SER A 41 -2.77 -2.89 7.50
C SER A 41 -2.79 -1.62 6.66
N LEU A 42 -2.71 -1.74 5.33
CA LEU A 42 -2.79 -0.60 4.43
C LEU A 42 -4.18 0.03 4.41
N GLU A 43 -5.25 -0.78 4.40
CA GLU A 43 -6.62 -0.30 4.49
C GLU A 43 -6.88 0.45 5.80
N GLU A 44 -6.45 -0.09 6.94
CA GLU A 44 -6.59 0.55 8.25
C GLU A 44 -5.85 1.88 8.32
N ILE A 45 -4.63 1.94 7.81
CA ILE A 45 -3.82 3.15 7.80
C ILE A 45 -4.42 4.17 6.84
N ASN A 46 -4.87 3.76 5.67
CA ASN A 46 -5.49 4.64 4.70
C ASN A 46 -6.81 5.24 5.20
N LEU A 47 -7.63 4.44 5.90
CA LEU A 47 -8.84 4.95 6.56
C LEU A 47 -8.53 6.06 7.58
N ALA A 48 -7.40 5.96 8.27
CA ALA A 48 -6.98 6.98 9.22
C ALA A 48 -6.43 8.24 8.56
N ILE A 49 -5.75 8.11 7.43
CA ILE A 49 -5.17 9.22 6.66
C ILE A 49 -6.19 9.84 5.71
N LYS A 50 -7.28 9.10 5.41
CA LYS A 50 -8.35 9.52 4.49
C LYS A 50 -7.85 9.90 3.08
N ASN A 51 -6.84 9.20 2.59
CA ASN A 51 -6.30 9.44 1.25
C ASN A 51 -6.94 8.46 0.24
N GLU A 52 -8.05 8.88 -0.36
CA GLU A 52 -8.81 8.09 -1.33
C GLU A 52 -7.97 7.66 -2.55
N TYR A 53 -6.98 8.45 -2.93
CA TYR A 53 -6.13 8.14 -4.08
C TYR A 53 -5.18 6.97 -3.81
N ILE A 54 -4.65 6.84 -2.59
CA ILE A 54 -3.84 5.69 -2.16
C ILE A 54 -4.67 4.39 -2.21
N ASP A 55 -5.90 4.43 -1.70
CA ASP A 55 -6.83 3.30 -1.75
C ASP A 55 -7.16 2.89 -3.19
N LEU A 56 -7.44 3.86 -4.06
CA LEU A 56 -7.69 3.62 -5.48
C LEU A 56 -6.50 2.95 -6.18
N LEU A 57 -5.27 3.41 -5.90
CA LEU A 57 -4.06 2.82 -6.47
C LEU A 57 -3.85 1.38 -5.98
N TRP A 58 -4.09 1.13 -4.70
CA TRP A 58 -3.97 -0.22 -4.13
C TRP A 58 -4.96 -1.20 -4.76
N LYS A 59 -6.22 -0.81 -4.88
CA LYS A 59 -7.24 -1.59 -5.59
C LYS A 59 -6.87 -1.84 -7.06
N LYS A 60 -6.29 -0.84 -7.72
CA LYS A 60 -5.81 -0.97 -9.10
C LYS A 60 -4.65 -1.98 -9.22
N ILE A 61 -3.71 -2.00 -8.28
CA ILE A 61 -2.63 -2.99 -8.24
C ILE A 61 -3.21 -4.40 -8.15
N TYR A 62 -4.09 -4.63 -7.18
CA TYR A 62 -4.70 -5.93 -6.94
C TYR A 62 -5.52 -6.43 -8.14
N SER A 63 -6.34 -5.56 -8.72
CA SER A 63 -7.15 -5.93 -9.88
C SER A 63 -6.31 -6.33 -11.09
N ARG A 64 -5.10 -5.78 -11.24
CA ARG A 64 -4.23 -6.00 -12.40
C ARG A 64 -3.23 -7.14 -12.23
N ARG A 65 -2.94 -7.58 -11.03
CA ARG A 65 -1.81 -8.45 -10.68
C ARG A 65 -1.64 -9.72 -11.53
N THR A 66 -2.74 -10.28 -12.05
CA THR A 66 -2.73 -11.54 -12.80
C THR A 66 -2.84 -11.36 -14.31
N PHE A 67 -3.55 -10.35 -14.79
CA PHE A 67 -3.82 -10.16 -16.21
C PHE A 67 -3.08 -8.98 -16.84
N ASP A 68 -2.60 -8.03 -16.03
CA ASP A 68 -1.87 -6.83 -16.47
C ASP A 68 -0.69 -6.56 -15.52
N LYS A 69 0.29 -7.46 -15.58
CA LYS A 69 1.48 -7.42 -14.72
C LYS A 69 2.25 -6.10 -14.86
N GLU A 70 2.39 -5.60 -16.09
CA GLU A 70 3.10 -4.36 -16.41
C GLU A 70 2.39 -3.14 -15.79
N GLY A 71 1.08 -3.08 -15.93
CA GLY A 71 0.27 -2.03 -15.31
C GLY A 71 0.23 -2.13 -13.77
N ALA A 72 0.31 -3.34 -13.19
CA ALA A 72 0.44 -3.53 -11.75
C ALA A 72 1.77 -2.98 -11.23
N LEU A 73 2.90 -3.27 -11.90
CA LEU A 73 4.22 -2.74 -11.54
C LEU A 73 4.28 -1.21 -11.64
N THR A 74 3.69 -0.65 -12.70
CA THR A 74 3.57 0.80 -12.86
C THR A 74 2.79 1.43 -11.71
N ALA A 75 1.68 0.80 -11.29
CA ALA A 75 0.87 1.27 -10.17
C ALA A 75 1.60 1.11 -8.82
N CYS A 76 2.42 0.07 -8.62
CA CYS A 76 3.27 -0.09 -7.44
C CYS A 76 4.23 1.10 -7.26
N LYS A 77 4.96 1.45 -8.33
CA LYS A 77 5.85 2.63 -8.30
C LYS A 77 5.08 3.90 -7.98
N THR A 78 3.95 4.13 -8.65
CA THR A 78 3.10 5.30 -8.44
C THR A 78 2.61 5.38 -6.99
N LEU A 79 2.25 4.24 -6.38
CA LEU A 79 1.79 4.18 -5.00
C LEU A 79 2.89 4.61 -4.02
N VAL A 80 4.12 4.13 -4.20
CA VAL A 80 5.26 4.55 -3.35
C VAL A 80 5.52 6.06 -3.52
N GLU A 81 5.57 6.56 -4.76
CA GLU A 81 5.76 8.00 -5.03
C GLU A 81 4.65 8.85 -4.38
N THR A 82 3.41 8.38 -4.42
CA THR A 82 2.27 9.08 -3.81
C THR A 82 2.40 9.12 -2.30
N ALA A 83 2.78 8.02 -1.65
CA ALA A 83 3.00 7.98 -0.21
C ALA A 83 4.14 8.90 0.22
N LEU A 84 5.26 8.92 -0.53
CA LEU A 84 6.39 9.80 -0.25
C LEU A 84 6.01 11.29 -0.38
N LYS A 85 5.28 11.65 -1.43
CA LYS A 85 4.79 13.03 -1.62
C LYS A 85 3.83 13.44 -0.52
N HIS A 86 2.90 12.56 -0.13
CA HIS A 86 2.00 12.82 0.99
C HIS A 86 2.76 13.14 2.28
N LEU A 87 3.80 12.37 2.62
CA LEU A 87 4.65 12.64 3.78
C LEU A 87 5.38 13.99 3.70
N LEU A 88 5.81 14.41 2.52
CA LEU A 88 6.44 15.71 2.32
C LEU A 88 5.44 16.84 2.45
N ASP A 89 4.23 16.65 1.92
CA ASP A 89 3.14 17.63 2.03
C ASP A 89 2.72 17.82 3.48
N GLU A 90 2.65 16.75 4.29
CA GLU A 90 2.36 16.82 5.75
C GLU A 90 3.40 17.64 6.54
N LYS A 91 4.64 17.66 6.06
CA LYS A 91 5.73 18.46 6.64
C LYS A 91 5.96 19.78 5.93
N GLU A 92 5.08 20.18 5.00
CA GLU A 92 5.21 21.40 4.19
C GLU A 92 6.54 21.47 3.42
N ILE A 93 7.12 20.31 3.08
CA ILE A 93 8.38 20.22 2.34
C ILE A 93 8.11 20.21 0.86
N THR A 94 8.70 21.18 0.13
CA THR A 94 8.52 21.31 -1.31
C THR A 94 9.17 20.15 -2.07
N HIS A 95 8.42 19.60 -3.02
CA HIS A 95 8.91 18.60 -3.95
C HIS A 95 8.57 19.00 -5.39
N SER A 96 9.38 18.52 -6.35
CA SER A 96 9.24 18.82 -7.76
C SER A 96 8.60 17.65 -8.51
N THR A 97 7.94 17.94 -9.62
CA THR A 97 7.49 16.90 -10.56
C THR A 97 8.65 16.18 -11.25
N LYS A 98 9.88 16.73 -11.14
CA LYS A 98 11.12 16.14 -11.67
C LYS A 98 11.85 15.26 -10.67
N ASP A 99 11.46 15.32 -9.39
CA ASP A 99 12.07 14.47 -8.36
C ASP A 99 11.73 13.00 -8.66
N ASP A 100 12.75 12.18 -8.76
CA ASP A 100 12.56 10.74 -8.88
C ASP A 100 12.23 10.11 -7.50
N ILE A 101 11.96 8.82 -7.49
CA ILE A 101 11.57 8.11 -6.26
C ILE A 101 12.69 8.14 -5.20
N LYS A 102 13.95 8.19 -5.62
CA LYS A 102 15.12 8.29 -4.71
C LYS A 102 15.22 9.67 -4.11
N ASP A 103 15.00 10.72 -4.92
CA ASP A 103 15.00 12.10 -4.45
C ASP A 103 13.90 12.33 -3.43
N LEU A 104 12.68 11.83 -3.72
CA LEU A 104 11.55 11.89 -2.80
C LEU A 104 11.86 11.14 -1.49
N TYR A 105 12.37 9.90 -1.57
CA TYR A 105 12.72 9.13 -0.38
C TYR A 105 13.81 9.80 0.44
N LYS A 106 14.83 10.38 -0.19
CA LYS A 106 15.87 11.12 0.51
C LYS A 106 15.30 12.27 1.34
N LYS A 107 14.42 13.08 0.74
CA LYS A 107 13.74 14.18 1.45
C LYS A 107 12.90 13.67 2.63
N VAL A 108 12.14 12.59 2.44
CA VAL A 108 11.37 11.94 3.51
C VAL A 108 12.29 11.40 4.60
N SER A 109 13.36 10.72 4.22
CA SER A 109 14.35 10.18 5.14
C SER A 109 15.00 11.27 6.01
N ASP A 110 15.29 12.42 5.42
CA ASP A 110 15.82 13.58 6.14
C ASP A 110 14.79 14.19 7.10
N ALA A 111 13.52 14.25 6.69
CA ALA A 111 12.44 14.87 7.46
C ALA A 111 11.93 14.02 8.63
N TYR A 112 11.96 12.70 8.47
CA TYR A 112 11.40 11.74 9.44
C TYR A 112 12.49 10.92 10.19
N GLY A 113 13.76 11.32 10.09
CA GLY A 113 14.86 10.65 10.81
C GLY A 113 15.08 9.19 10.37
N LEU A 114 14.86 8.86 9.10
CA LEU A 114 15.00 7.48 8.61
C LEU A 114 16.42 7.16 8.11
N LYS A 115 17.37 8.07 8.24
CA LYS A 115 18.75 7.80 7.87
C LYS A 115 19.31 6.65 8.70
N PRO A 116 20.04 5.72 8.10
CA PRO A 116 20.68 4.61 8.82
C PRO A 116 21.50 5.07 10.02
N SER A 117 22.19 6.22 9.91
CA SER A 117 22.99 6.81 10.97
C SER A 117 22.21 7.36 12.16
N GLU A 118 20.91 7.61 12.00
CA GLU A 118 20.02 8.17 13.01
C GLU A 118 19.26 7.08 13.78
N GLN A 119 19.39 5.83 13.34
CA GLN A 119 18.71 4.70 13.96
C GLN A 119 19.51 4.18 15.17
N GLY A 120 18.84 4.09 16.33
CA GLY A 120 19.45 3.72 17.59
C GLY A 120 19.92 2.26 17.69
N SER A 121 19.58 1.39 16.72
CA SER A 121 20.00 -0.01 16.70
C SER A 121 20.57 -0.42 15.35
N GLU A 122 21.58 -1.31 15.38
CA GLU A 122 22.17 -1.88 14.16
C GLU A 122 21.14 -2.59 13.27
N GLY A 123 20.14 -3.24 13.89
CA GLY A 123 19.06 -3.93 13.17
C GLY A 123 18.21 -2.94 12.36
N PHE A 124 17.77 -1.86 12.97
CA PHE A 124 16.99 -0.82 12.26
C PHE A 124 17.81 -0.10 11.20
N THR A 125 19.09 0.16 11.46
CA THR A 125 20.03 0.70 10.45
C THR A 125 20.04 -0.16 9.19
N LYS A 126 20.13 -1.49 9.34
CA LYS A 126 20.11 -2.44 8.22
C LYS A 126 18.75 -2.45 7.51
N LEU A 127 17.66 -2.40 8.27
CA LEU A 127 16.30 -2.34 7.67
C LEU A 127 16.11 -1.07 6.84
N CYS A 128 16.44 0.10 7.36
CA CYS A 128 16.36 1.36 6.63
C CYS A 128 17.20 1.35 5.34
N SER A 129 18.41 0.79 5.41
CA SER A 129 19.25 0.60 4.22
C SER A 129 18.60 -0.36 3.20
N GLY A 130 17.94 -1.42 3.70
CA GLY A 130 17.16 -2.35 2.89
C GLY A 130 15.98 -1.68 2.19
N TYR A 131 15.24 -0.79 2.85
CA TYR A 131 14.14 -0.04 2.24
C TYR A 131 14.58 0.78 1.03
N ILE A 132 15.73 1.47 1.11
CA ILE A 132 16.28 2.22 -0.03
C ILE A 132 16.48 1.28 -1.23
N SER A 133 17.08 0.11 -0.99
CA SER A 133 17.34 -0.89 -2.03
C SER A 133 16.05 -1.45 -2.63
N ILE A 134 15.01 -1.70 -1.82
CA ILE A 134 13.72 -2.20 -2.29
C ILE A 134 13.00 -1.14 -3.13
N ILE A 135 12.97 0.12 -2.69
CA ILE A 135 12.37 1.25 -3.42
C ILE A 135 13.06 1.42 -4.79
N ASP A 136 14.40 1.36 -4.82
CA ASP A 136 15.15 1.40 -6.06
C ASP A 136 14.84 0.20 -6.96
N GLY A 137 14.78 -1.00 -6.39
CA GLY A 137 14.42 -2.23 -7.09
C GLY A 137 13.04 -2.16 -7.75
N ILE A 138 12.03 -1.63 -7.05
CA ILE A 138 10.68 -1.42 -7.61
C ILE A 138 10.74 -0.47 -8.83
N ALA A 139 11.51 0.62 -8.73
CA ALA A 139 11.67 1.56 -9.83
C ALA A 139 12.39 0.92 -11.04
N VAL A 140 13.44 0.13 -10.81
CA VAL A 140 14.18 -0.59 -11.85
C VAL A 140 13.30 -1.64 -12.53
N ILE A 141 12.57 -2.45 -11.77
CA ILE A 141 11.66 -3.47 -12.31
C ILE A 141 10.58 -2.81 -13.15
N ARG A 142 9.95 -1.74 -12.65
CA ARG A 142 8.96 -0.98 -13.43
C ARG A 142 9.56 -0.40 -14.71
N ASN A 143 10.77 0.12 -14.69
CA ASN A 143 11.41 0.67 -15.89
C ASN A 143 11.75 -0.41 -16.92
N LYS A 144 12.09 -1.62 -16.48
CA LYS A 144 12.41 -2.74 -17.38
C LYS A 144 11.16 -3.45 -17.92
N TYR A 145 10.12 -3.60 -17.10
CA TYR A 145 8.96 -4.46 -17.38
C TYR A 145 7.62 -3.73 -17.40
N GLY A 146 7.56 -2.45 -17.07
CA GLY A 146 6.32 -1.67 -17.12
C GLY A 146 5.93 -1.30 -18.55
N ASP A 147 4.66 -0.95 -18.72
CA ASP A 147 3.99 -0.65 -20.00
C ASP A 147 4.50 0.61 -20.74
N ALA A 148 5.43 1.35 -20.12
CA ALA A 148 5.93 2.62 -20.69
C ALA A 148 7.02 2.46 -21.78
N HIS A 149 7.52 1.27 -22.04
CA HIS A 149 8.57 1.02 -23.02
C HIS A 149 8.11 0.03 -24.09
N GLY A 150 8.24 0.42 -25.37
CA GLY A 150 8.00 -0.45 -26.50
C GLY A 150 8.89 -1.72 -26.42
N LYS A 151 8.28 -2.91 -26.48
CA LYS A 151 8.99 -4.18 -26.44
C LYS A 151 9.85 -4.31 -27.69
N SER A 152 11.18 -4.32 -27.55
CA SER A 152 12.04 -4.90 -28.58
C SER A 152 11.88 -6.42 -28.54
N GLY A 153 11.64 -7.06 -29.67
CA GLY A 153 11.15 -8.43 -29.85
C GLY A 153 11.99 -9.60 -29.29
N ASN A 154 12.90 -9.39 -28.35
CA ASN A 154 13.61 -10.45 -27.62
C ASN A 154 13.15 -10.45 -26.15
N VAL A 155 11.98 -11.05 -25.90
CA VAL A 155 11.46 -11.27 -24.53
C VAL A 155 12.12 -12.56 -23.98
N GLN A 156 13.31 -12.43 -23.40
CA GLN A 156 13.97 -13.54 -22.71
C GLN A 156 13.71 -13.59 -21.19
N ASP A 157 13.14 -12.54 -20.60
CA ASP A 157 12.89 -12.45 -19.15
C ASP A 157 11.44 -12.00 -18.89
N GLU A 158 10.47 -12.91 -18.98
CA GLU A 158 9.13 -12.63 -18.46
C GLU A 158 9.14 -12.77 -16.93
N LEU A 159 8.59 -11.77 -16.22
CA LEU A 159 8.36 -11.89 -14.80
C LEU A 159 7.25 -12.92 -14.53
N GLU A 160 7.60 -13.96 -13.77
CA GLU A 160 6.64 -14.95 -13.30
C GLU A 160 5.70 -14.35 -12.23
N GLN A 161 4.58 -15.01 -11.95
CA GLN A 161 3.59 -14.48 -11.01
C GLN A 161 4.17 -14.24 -9.62
N HIS A 162 5.01 -15.14 -9.13
CA HIS A 162 5.63 -14.99 -7.81
C HIS A 162 6.54 -13.75 -7.69
N HIS A 163 7.18 -13.30 -8.79
CA HIS A 163 7.94 -12.06 -8.80
C HIS A 163 7.02 -10.83 -8.66
N ILE A 164 5.87 -10.86 -9.33
CA ILE A 164 4.86 -9.80 -9.24
C ILE A 164 4.28 -9.72 -7.83
N ASP A 165 3.90 -10.87 -7.27
CA ASP A 165 3.35 -10.95 -5.92
C ASP A 165 4.38 -10.47 -4.88
N PHE A 166 5.66 -10.80 -5.06
CA PHE A 166 6.74 -10.29 -4.21
C PHE A 166 6.85 -8.76 -4.27
N VAL A 167 6.86 -8.17 -5.47
CA VAL A 167 6.92 -6.70 -5.63
C VAL A 167 5.70 -6.02 -4.99
N ILE A 168 4.51 -6.57 -5.20
CA ILE A 168 3.27 -6.03 -4.61
C ILE A 168 3.35 -6.05 -3.07
N ASN A 169 3.77 -7.19 -2.48
CA ASN A 169 3.89 -7.33 -1.04
C ASN A 169 4.93 -6.36 -0.45
N MET A 170 6.08 -6.21 -1.11
CA MET A 170 7.10 -5.25 -0.68
C MET A 170 6.59 -3.80 -0.79
N THR A 171 5.89 -3.47 -1.87
CA THR A 171 5.25 -2.15 -2.05
C THR A 171 4.27 -1.87 -0.91
N GLY A 172 3.37 -2.80 -0.61
CA GLY A 172 2.41 -2.67 0.48
C GLY A 172 3.09 -2.46 1.83
N SER A 173 4.11 -3.28 2.15
CA SER A 173 4.86 -3.17 3.41
C SER A 173 5.55 -1.81 3.56
N ILE A 174 6.20 -1.32 2.50
CA ILE A 174 6.87 -0.02 2.50
C ILE A 174 5.86 1.12 2.68
N VAL A 175 4.77 1.12 1.91
CA VAL A 175 3.75 2.16 1.99
C VAL A 175 3.08 2.18 3.36
N THR A 176 2.75 1.01 3.91
CA THR A 176 2.22 0.88 5.28
C THR A 176 3.17 1.49 6.31
N PHE A 177 4.46 1.17 6.23
CA PHE A 177 5.47 1.76 7.13
C PHE A 177 5.56 3.28 6.95
N LEU A 178 5.69 3.77 5.72
CA LEU A 178 5.78 5.21 5.45
C LEU A 178 4.58 5.97 6.00
N LEU A 179 3.37 5.51 5.72
CA LEU A 179 2.14 6.16 6.18
C LEU A 179 1.96 6.09 7.71
N SER A 180 2.53 5.10 8.38
CA SER A 180 2.50 5.03 9.84
C SER A 180 3.30 6.15 10.51
N LEU A 181 4.24 6.78 9.80
CA LEU A 181 5.04 7.89 10.34
C LEU A 181 4.21 9.15 10.60
N VAL A 182 3.12 9.35 9.86
CA VAL A 182 2.20 10.48 10.08
C VAL A 182 1.45 10.35 11.40
N LYS A 183 1.14 9.11 11.84
CA LYS A 183 0.35 8.85 13.04
C LYS A 183 1.11 8.98 14.37
N THR A 184 2.43 9.04 14.32
CA THR A 184 3.29 8.98 15.52
C THR A 184 3.58 10.34 16.13
N GLU A 185 3.15 11.45 15.54
CA GLU A 185 3.23 12.76 16.20
C GLU A 185 2.11 12.87 17.24
N PRO A 186 2.43 13.03 18.53
CA PRO A 186 1.41 13.27 19.53
C PRO A 186 0.66 14.56 19.17
N GLU A 187 -0.68 14.52 19.16
CA GLU A 187 -1.49 15.73 19.18
C GLU A 187 -0.94 16.62 20.27
N GLU A 188 -0.42 17.81 19.93
CA GLU A 188 -0.04 18.81 20.93
C GLU A 188 -1.30 19.08 21.77
N THR A 189 -1.31 18.57 22.99
CA THR A 189 -2.36 18.87 23.95
C THR A 189 -2.34 20.39 24.15
N PRO A 190 -3.42 21.10 23.82
CA PRO A 190 -3.44 22.55 24.03
C PRO A 190 -3.18 22.81 25.49
N MET A 191 -2.10 23.54 25.79
CA MET A 191 -1.75 23.96 27.13
C MET A 191 -2.99 24.68 27.69
N SER A 192 -3.61 24.07 28.68
CA SER A 192 -4.64 24.70 29.48
C SER A 192 -4.04 25.97 30.05
N SER A 193 -4.50 27.10 29.53
CA SER A 193 -4.25 28.40 30.16
C SER A 193 -4.83 28.37 31.57
N GLU A 194 -3.95 28.17 32.56
CA GLU A 194 -4.30 28.40 33.96
C GLU A 194 -4.77 29.84 34.08
N VAL A 195 -6.07 29.98 34.31
CA VAL A 195 -6.69 31.20 34.75
C VAL A 195 -6.19 31.45 36.17
N GLN A 196 -5.22 32.37 36.32
CA GLN A 196 -4.95 32.99 37.59
C GLN A 196 -6.10 33.97 37.88
N GLY A 197 -6.93 33.63 38.85
CA GLY A 197 -7.87 34.48 39.56
C GLY A 197 -7.43 34.71 40.99
#